data_ae9fb95616cec6668ee1cdf55bce0183
#
_entry.id   ae9fb95616cec6668ee1cdf55bce0183
#
_cell.length_a   1.000
_cell.length_b   1.000
_cell.length_c   1.000
_cell.angle_alpha   90.00
_cell.angle_beta   90.00
_cell.angle_gamma   90.00
#
_symmetry.space_group_name_H-M   'P 1'
#
loop_
_entity.id
_entity.type
_entity.pdbx_description
1 polymer ?
#
loop_
_entity_poly.entity_id
_entity_poly.type
_entity_poly.pdbx_seq_one_letter_code
_entity_poly.pdbx_strand_id
1 'polypeptide(L)'
;MIELAAAAALGGGIMGYKGNQAAAKAAKQTAEYNAKVMENEAVLQARQKVDEEANLRQQSERLVATQRVATAASGVQMSGSPMQALADSYFNTEIDALRIQYASNVQQTAAQASATLARAEGRARATSLKTQSYQSLLQGGSQAASLMG
;
A
#
# COMPACT_ATOMS: atom_id res chain seq x y z
N MET A 1 -21.49 -51.48 -10.66
CA MET A 1 -20.24 -50.75 -10.96
C MET A 1 -20.50 -49.35 -11.52
N ILE A 2 -21.52 -49.15 -12.34
CA ILE A 2 -21.89 -47.86 -12.95
C ILE A 2 -22.34 -46.85 -11.85
N GLU A 3 -23.12 -47.29 -10.89
CA GLU A 3 -23.58 -46.40 -9.77
C GLU A 3 -22.43 -45.85 -8.91
N LEU A 4 -21.40 -46.65 -8.70
CA LEU A 4 -20.22 -46.21 -7.94
C LEU A 4 -19.41 -45.15 -8.67
N ALA A 5 -19.30 -45.27 -10.00
CA ALA A 5 -18.61 -44.30 -10.85
C ALA A 5 -19.38 -42.96 -10.95
N ALA A 6 -20.71 -43.02 -11.02
CA ALA A 6 -21.58 -41.84 -11.02
C ALA A 6 -21.52 -41.10 -9.65
N ALA A 7 -21.51 -41.84 -8.55
CA ALA A 7 -21.34 -41.27 -7.21
C ALA A 7 -19.96 -40.60 -7.03
N ALA A 8 -18.90 -41.20 -7.57
CA ALA A 8 -17.55 -40.62 -7.54
C ALA A 8 -17.44 -39.35 -8.39
N ALA A 9 -18.09 -39.29 -9.55
CA ALA A 9 -18.12 -38.08 -10.39
C ALA A 9 -18.84 -36.92 -9.74
N LEU A 10 -19.97 -37.16 -9.10
CA LEU A 10 -20.70 -36.16 -8.31
C LEU A 10 -19.91 -35.71 -7.09
N GLY A 11 -19.26 -36.65 -6.37
CA GLY A 11 -18.41 -36.34 -5.22
C GLY A 11 -17.24 -35.44 -5.60
N GLY A 12 -16.57 -35.72 -6.72
CA GLY A 12 -15.48 -34.90 -7.27
C GLY A 12 -15.91 -33.48 -7.63
N GLY A 13 -17.07 -33.35 -8.28
CA GLY A 13 -17.66 -32.04 -8.61
C GLY A 13 -17.98 -31.19 -7.36
N ILE A 14 -18.53 -31.80 -6.31
CA ILE A 14 -18.86 -31.09 -5.05
C ILE A 14 -17.60 -30.71 -4.29
N MET A 15 -16.57 -31.55 -4.24
CA MET A 15 -15.28 -31.22 -3.61
C MET A 15 -14.58 -30.10 -4.33
N GLY A 16 -14.57 -30.10 -5.70
CA GLY A 16 -14.03 -29.01 -6.52
C GLY A 16 -14.77 -27.70 -6.28
N TYR A 17 -16.09 -27.74 -6.20
CA TYR A 17 -16.91 -26.56 -5.88
C TYR A 17 -16.56 -25.96 -4.52
N LYS A 18 -16.55 -26.75 -3.44
CA LYS A 18 -16.22 -26.29 -2.09
C LYS A 18 -14.78 -25.79 -2.00
N GLY A 19 -13.83 -26.47 -2.61
CA GLY A 19 -12.43 -26.09 -2.67
C GLY A 19 -12.23 -24.73 -3.33
N ASN A 20 -12.83 -24.53 -4.50
CA ASN A 20 -12.74 -23.26 -5.23
C ASN A 20 -13.46 -22.12 -4.52
N GLN A 21 -14.56 -22.38 -3.80
CA GLN A 21 -15.21 -21.37 -2.97
C GLN A 21 -14.35 -20.95 -1.77
N ALA A 22 -13.72 -21.92 -1.09
CA ALA A 22 -12.79 -21.63 0.00
C ALA A 22 -11.56 -20.84 -0.51
N ALA A 23 -11.00 -21.24 -1.66
CA ALA A 23 -9.90 -20.52 -2.31
C ALA A 23 -10.29 -19.09 -2.72
N ALA A 24 -11.51 -18.88 -3.23
CA ALA A 24 -12.02 -17.54 -3.57
C ALA A 24 -12.14 -16.64 -2.33
N LYS A 25 -12.60 -17.19 -1.21
CA LYS A 25 -12.66 -16.47 0.07
C LYS A 25 -11.26 -16.13 0.58
N ALA A 26 -10.35 -17.09 0.55
CA ALA A 26 -8.95 -16.89 0.95
C ALA A 26 -8.26 -15.82 0.07
N ALA A 27 -8.46 -15.85 -1.25
CA ALA A 27 -7.90 -14.85 -2.17
C ALA A 27 -8.34 -13.42 -1.81
N LYS A 28 -9.62 -13.23 -1.46
CA LYS A 28 -10.12 -11.91 -0.99
C LYS A 28 -9.49 -11.50 0.32
N GLN A 29 -9.40 -12.41 1.30
CA GLN A 29 -8.84 -12.12 2.61
C GLN A 29 -7.35 -11.76 2.52
N THR A 30 -6.58 -12.51 1.72
CA THR A 30 -5.17 -12.22 1.48
C THR A 30 -4.97 -10.86 0.80
N ALA A 31 -5.78 -10.54 -0.21
CA ALA A 31 -5.71 -9.25 -0.89
C ALA A 31 -6.06 -8.08 0.04
N GLU A 32 -7.05 -8.25 0.91
CA GLU A 32 -7.42 -7.24 1.91
C GLU A 32 -6.33 -7.06 2.96
N TYR A 33 -5.73 -8.15 3.42
CA TYR A 33 -4.61 -8.11 4.34
C TYR A 33 -3.41 -7.38 3.73
N ASN A 34 -3.02 -7.75 2.50
CA ASN A 34 -1.91 -7.10 1.79
C ASN A 34 -2.17 -5.60 1.57
N ALA A 35 -3.40 -5.23 1.20
CA ALA A 35 -3.78 -3.83 1.05
C ALA A 35 -3.64 -3.05 2.37
N LYS A 36 -4.07 -3.63 3.49
CA LYS A 36 -3.91 -3.02 4.82
C LYS A 36 -2.45 -2.89 5.24
N VAL A 37 -1.61 -3.86 4.91
CA VAL A 37 -0.16 -3.78 5.16
C VAL A 37 0.43 -2.60 4.41
N MET A 38 0.13 -2.45 3.10
CA MET A 38 0.60 -1.33 2.29
C MET A 38 0.13 0.03 2.84
N GLU A 39 -1.13 0.12 3.28
CA GLU A 39 -1.66 1.34 3.90
C GLU A 39 -0.97 1.67 5.22
N ASN A 40 -0.74 0.67 6.07
CA ASN A 40 -0.04 0.86 7.35
C ASN A 40 1.43 1.26 7.16
N GLU A 41 2.13 0.64 6.21
CA GLU A 41 3.50 1.02 5.84
C GLU A 41 3.57 2.46 5.36
N ALA A 42 2.61 2.90 4.54
CA ALA A 42 2.52 4.28 4.08
C ALA A 42 2.32 5.27 5.23
N VAL A 43 1.48 4.92 6.21
CA VAL A 43 1.27 5.74 7.42
C VAL A 43 2.55 5.84 8.26
N LEU A 44 3.29 4.75 8.42
CA LEU A 44 4.56 4.75 9.16
C LEU A 44 5.61 5.60 8.45
N GLN A 45 5.74 5.45 7.13
CA GLN A 45 6.65 6.26 6.33
C GLN A 45 6.28 7.75 6.35
N ALA A 46 4.98 8.07 6.32
CA ALA A 46 4.51 9.45 6.43
C ALA A 46 4.89 10.08 7.79
N ARG A 47 4.77 9.33 8.89
CA ARG A 47 5.21 9.78 10.22
C ARG A 47 6.72 10.05 10.26
N GLN A 48 7.52 9.13 9.69
CA GLN A 48 8.97 9.34 9.59
C GLN A 48 9.31 10.61 8.81
N LYS A 49 8.57 10.91 7.73
CA LYS A 49 8.76 12.14 6.95
C LYS A 49 8.37 13.41 7.72
N VAL A 50 7.35 13.35 8.55
CA VAL A 50 6.99 14.46 9.45
C VAL A 50 8.10 14.70 10.49
N ASP A 51 8.65 13.63 11.07
CA ASP A 51 9.77 13.74 12.01
C ASP A 51 11.05 14.28 11.33
N GLU A 52 11.33 13.84 10.10
CA GLU A 52 12.44 14.34 9.28
C GLU A 52 12.29 15.85 8.99
N GLU A 53 11.10 16.29 8.61
CA GLU A 53 10.75 17.69 8.38
C GLU A 53 10.94 18.53 9.66
N ALA A 54 10.43 18.05 10.79
CA ALA A 54 10.57 18.73 12.08
C ALA A 54 12.04 18.86 12.50
N ASN A 55 12.82 17.79 12.33
CA ASN A 55 14.26 17.79 12.62
C ASN A 55 15.01 18.77 11.71
N LEU A 56 14.69 18.82 10.42
CA LEU A 56 15.29 19.76 9.47
C LEU A 56 15.04 21.21 9.91
N ARG A 57 13.81 21.57 10.27
CA ARG A 57 13.47 22.91 10.77
C ARG A 57 14.23 23.23 12.06
N GLN A 58 14.26 22.31 13.02
CA GLN A 58 14.99 22.51 14.26
C GLN A 58 16.49 22.70 14.05
N GLN A 59 17.11 21.94 13.14
CA GLN A 59 18.52 22.11 12.78
C GLN A 59 18.77 23.48 12.14
N SER A 60 17.89 23.92 11.25
CA SER A 60 17.97 25.23 10.61
C SER A 60 17.86 26.37 11.62
N GLU A 61 16.90 26.28 12.56
CA GLU A 61 16.76 27.26 13.64
C GLU A 61 18.03 27.36 14.48
N ARG A 62 18.63 26.23 14.85
CA ARG A 62 19.90 26.20 15.60
C ARG A 62 21.05 26.81 14.80
N LEU A 63 21.13 26.49 13.49
CA LEU A 63 22.14 27.07 12.61
C LEU A 63 22.01 28.60 12.53
N VAL A 64 20.78 29.08 12.27
CA VAL A 64 20.49 30.54 12.24
C VAL A 64 20.82 31.21 13.56
N ALA A 65 20.46 30.60 14.70
CA ALA A 65 20.80 31.12 16.01
C ALA A 65 22.32 31.21 16.21
N THR A 66 23.08 30.17 15.82
CA THR A 66 24.52 30.15 15.92
C THR A 66 25.17 31.22 15.03
N GLN A 67 24.69 31.38 13.80
CA GLN A 67 25.17 32.42 12.89
C GLN A 67 24.90 33.83 13.44
N ARG A 68 23.71 34.07 14.03
CA ARG A 68 23.41 35.36 14.69
C ARG A 68 24.39 35.68 15.83
N VAL A 69 24.65 34.68 16.70
CA VAL A 69 25.60 34.85 17.80
C VAL A 69 27.02 35.12 17.27
N ALA A 70 27.48 34.38 16.28
CA ALA A 70 28.79 34.55 15.67
C ALA A 70 28.93 35.94 15.02
N THR A 71 27.92 36.42 14.30
CA THR A 71 27.91 37.76 13.69
C THR A 71 27.91 38.84 14.74
N ALA A 72 27.11 38.70 15.80
CA ALA A 72 27.12 39.65 16.93
C ALA A 72 28.49 39.70 17.65
N ALA A 73 29.11 38.54 17.86
CA ALA A 73 30.45 38.45 18.51
C ALA A 73 31.57 39.06 17.63
N SER A 74 31.43 39.05 16.32
CA SER A 74 32.40 39.66 15.39
C SER A 74 32.27 41.20 15.29
N GLY A 75 31.29 41.83 15.95
CA GLY A 75 31.02 43.25 15.87
C GLY A 75 30.44 43.71 14.51
N VAL A 76 30.07 42.83 13.66
CA VAL A 76 29.42 43.14 12.36
C VAL A 76 27.95 43.43 12.61
N GLN A 77 27.45 44.54 12.04
CA GLN A 77 26.02 44.83 12.09
C GLN A 77 25.21 43.80 11.29
N MET A 78 24.13 43.31 11.90
CA MET A 78 23.15 42.42 11.27
C MET A 78 22.25 43.17 10.26
N SER A 79 22.88 43.85 9.29
CA SER A 79 22.21 44.58 8.21
C SER A 79 22.89 44.31 6.86
N GLY A 80 22.14 44.35 5.76
CA GLY A 80 22.67 44.06 4.44
C GLY A 80 22.96 42.57 4.17
N SER A 81 24.16 42.26 3.66
CA SER A 81 24.59 40.90 3.27
C SER A 81 24.40 39.79 4.34
N PRO A 82 24.76 40.01 5.64
CA PRO A 82 24.56 38.96 6.63
C PRO A 82 23.10 38.61 6.86
N MET A 83 22.21 39.57 6.79
CA MET A 83 20.77 39.37 6.97
C MET A 83 20.16 38.63 5.73
N GLN A 84 20.63 38.97 4.52
CA GLN A 84 20.22 38.27 3.31
C GLN A 84 20.66 36.81 3.34
N ALA A 85 21.91 36.51 3.72
CA ALA A 85 22.39 35.12 3.83
C ALA A 85 21.59 34.28 4.83
N LEU A 86 21.15 34.89 5.94
CA LEU A 86 20.26 34.20 6.90
C LEU A 86 18.88 33.96 6.31
N ALA A 87 18.32 34.95 5.59
CA ALA A 87 17.01 34.83 4.94
C ALA A 87 17.04 33.74 3.85
N ASP A 88 18.11 33.69 3.06
CA ASP A 88 18.30 32.66 2.03
C ASP A 88 18.43 31.27 2.63
N SER A 89 19.16 31.13 3.74
CA SER A 89 19.27 29.85 4.45
C SER A 89 17.92 29.38 5.00
N TYR A 90 17.13 30.28 5.55
CA TYR A 90 15.79 29.97 6.04
C TYR A 90 14.86 29.57 4.90
N PHE A 91 14.89 30.34 3.81
CA PHE A 91 14.07 30.06 2.62
C PHE A 91 14.40 28.71 1.98
N ASN A 92 15.68 28.37 1.86
CA ASN A 92 16.11 27.08 1.34
C ASN A 92 15.66 25.92 2.23
N THR A 93 15.71 26.09 3.56
CA THR A 93 15.19 25.09 4.51
C THR A 93 13.69 24.86 4.34
N GLU A 94 12.90 25.94 4.17
CA GLU A 94 11.47 25.81 3.93
C GLU A 94 11.15 25.11 2.59
N ILE A 95 11.92 25.39 1.56
CA ILE A 95 11.80 24.67 0.27
C ILE A 95 12.07 23.17 0.48
N ASP A 96 13.11 22.82 1.22
CA ASP A 96 13.46 21.41 1.46
C ASP A 96 12.40 20.72 2.34
N ALA A 97 11.85 21.41 3.35
CA ALA A 97 10.74 20.92 4.14
C ALA A 97 9.48 20.65 3.28
N LEU A 98 9.15 21.57 2.39
CA LEU A 98 8.03 21.40 1.44
C LEU A 98 8.28 20.24 0.45
N ARG A 99 9.51 19.99 0.04
CA ARG A 99 9.86 18.85 -0.81
C ARG A 99 9.66 17.53 -0.07
N ILE A 100 10.06 17.45 1.19
CA ILE A 100 9.81 16.28 2.05
C ILE A 100 8.31 16.02 2.17
N GLN A 101 7.53 17.05 2.44
CA GLN A 101 6.06 16.96 2.54
C GLN A 101 5.43 16.50 1.22
N TYR A 102 5.85 17.08 0.09
CA TYR A 102 5.36 16.69 -1.22
C TYR A 102 5.69 15.22 -1.54
N ALA A 103 6.93 14.79 -1.30
CA ALA A 103 7.36 13.42 -1.48
C ALA A 103 6.54 12.44 -0.62
N SER A 104 6.24 12.81 0.63
CA SER A 104 5.37 12.04 1.53
C SER A 104 3.95 11.88 0.96
N ASN A 105 3.36 12.96 0.46
CA ASN A 105 2.01 12.94 -0.13
C ASN A 105 1.95 12.06 -1.39
N VAL A 106 2.94 12.16 -2.27
CA VAL A 106 3.05 11.32 -3.47
C VAL A 106 3.15 9.85 -3.08
N GLN A 107 3.99 9.53 -2.10
CA GLN A 107 4.18 8.17 -1.62
C GLN A 107 2.92 7.58 -0.98
N GLN A 108 2.19 8.37 -0.18
CA GLN A 108 0.89 7.95 0.38
C GLN A 108 -0.14 7.67 -0.71
N THR A 109 -0.23 8.55 -1.72
CA THR A 109 -1.16 8.38 -2.84
C THR A 109 -0.81 7.12 -3.65
N ALA A 110 0.48 6.87 -3.91
CA ALA A 110 0.93 5.67 -4.59
C ALA A 110 0.60 4.39 -3.80
N ALA A 111 0.79 4.40 -2.48
CA ALA A 111 0.44 3.27 -1.62
C ALA A 111 -1.07 3.00 -1.59
N GLN A 112 -1.90 4.04 -1.55
CA GLN A 112 -3.36 3.91 -1.64
C GLN A 112 -3.81 3.33 -2.99
N ALA A 113 -3.19 3.77 -4.08
CA ALA A 113 -3.44 3.23 -5.41
C ALA A 113 -3.05 1.74 -5.48
N SER A 114 -1.88 1.38 -4.95
CA SER A 114 -1.40 -0.01 -4.88
C SER A 114 -2.31 -0.89 -4.02
N ALA A 115 -2.78 -0.40 -2.87
CA ALA A 115 -3.72 -1.10 -2.00
C ALA A 115 -5.07 -1.33 -2.71
N THR A 116 -5.55 -0.32 -3.45
CA THR A 116 -6.79 -0.42 -4.24
C THR A 116 -6.64 -1.45 -5.35
N LEU A 117 -5.50 -1.47 -6.04
CA LEU A 117 -5.18 -2.45 -7.08
C LEU A 117 -5.12 -3.87 -6.50
N ALA A 118 -4.44 -4.07 -5.36
CA ALA A 118 -4.38 -5.36 -4.69
C ALA A 118 -5.78 -5.90 -4.33
N ARG A 119 -6.67 -5.03 -3.85
CA ARG A 119 -8.08 -5.39 -3.60
C ARG A 119 -8.82 -5.76 -4.89
N ALA A 120 -8.60 -5.02 -5.97
CA ALA A 120 -9.22 -5.30 -7.27
C ALA A 120 -8.77 -6.65 -7.83
N GLU A 121 -7.48 -6.94 -7.79
CA GLU A 121 -6.90 -8.23 -8.19
C GLU A 121 -7.44 -9.39 -7.35
N GLY A 122 -7.54 -9.21 -6.03
CA GLY A 122 -8.12 -10.22 -5.15
C GLY A 122 -9.58 -10.52 -5.46
N ARG A 123 -10.36 -9.49 -5.82
CA ARG A 123 -11.76 -9.65 -6.26
C ARG A 123 -11.85 -10.36 -7.62
N ALA A 124 -11.01 -9.98 -8.58
CA ALA A 124 -10.97 -10.62 -9.89
C ALA A 124 -10.60 -12.10 -9.78
N ARG A 125 -9.55 -12.42 -9.00
CA ARG A 125 -9.15 -13.82 -8.73
C ARG A 125 -10.26 -14.60 -8.02
N ALA A 126 -10.93 -14.02 -7.03
CA ALA A 126 -12.04 -14.67 -6.36
C ALA A 126 -13.24 -14.91 -7.29
N THR A 127 -13.51 -14.01 -8.23
CA THR A 127 -14.57 -14.18 -9.24
C THR A 127 -14.22 -15.30 -10.20
N SER A 128 -12.98 -15.37 -10.69
CA SER A 128 -12.49 -16.46 -11.54
C SER A 128 -12.64 -17.83 -10.85
N LEU A 129 -12.21 -17.93 -9.58
CA LEU A 129 -12.35 -19.15 -8.80
C LEU A 129 -13.81 -19.56 -8.57
N LYS A 130 -14.71 -18.59 -8.37
CA LYS A 130 -16.16 -18.87 -8.29
C LYS A 130 -16.71 -19.40 -9.62
N THR A 131 -16.31 -18.83 -10.76
CA THR A 131 -16.70 -19.33 -12.06
C THR A 131 -16.21 -20.77 -12.27
N GLN A 132 -14.96 -21.05 -11.91
CA GLN A 132 -14.41 -22.41 -11.94
C GLN A 132 -15.17 -23.38 -11.01
N SER A 133 -15.67 -22.89 -9.88
CA SER A 133 -16.48 -23.72 -8.98
C SER A 133 -17.79 -24.17 -9.61
N TYR A 134 -18.46 -23.30 -10.36
CA TYR A 134 -19.65 -23.67 -11.11
C TYR A 134 -19.35 -24.62 -12.26
N GLN A 135 -18.22 -24.41 -12.96
CA GLN A 135 -17.80 -25.33 -14.03
C GLN A 135 -17.51 -26.73 -13.50
N SER A 136 -16.89 -26.89 -12.33
CA SER A 136 -16.63 -28.19 -11.74
C SER A 136 -17.92 -28.94 -11.35
N LEU A 137 -18.97 -28.23 -10.93
CA LEU A 137 -20.29 -28.82 -10.72
C LEU A 137 -20.93 -29.28 -12.03
N LEU A 138 -20.88 -28.48 -13.09
CA LEU A 138 -21.44 -28.82 -14.38
C LEU A 138 -20.73 -30.02 -14.99
N GLN A 139 -19.41 -30.09 -14.92
CA GLN A 139 -18.62 -31.21 -15.37
C GLN A 139 -18.92 -32.51 -14.60
N GLY A 140 -19.00 -32.42 -13.26
CA GLY A 140 -19.37 -33.57 -12.43
C GLY A 140 -20.77 -34.08 -12.74
N GLY A 141 -21.73 -33.17 -12.95
CA GLY A 141 -23.09 -33.50 -13.34
C GLY A 141 -23.21 -34.12 -14.74
N SER A 142 -22.51 -33.58 -15.73
CA SER A 142 -22.53 -34.12 -17.11
C SER A 142 -21.85 -35.48 -17.19
N GLN A 143 -20.74 -35.70 -16.47
CA GLN A 143 -20.10 -37.02 -16.38
C GLN A 143 -20.99 -38.05 -15.69
N ALA A 144 -21.67 -37.69 -14.63
CA ALA A 144 -22.61 -38.60 -13.97
C ALA A 144 -23.80 -38.96 -14.89
N ALA A 145 -24.35 -37.99 -15.63
CA ALA A 145 -25.43 -38.20 -16.58
C ALA A 145 -25.01 -39.13 -17.73
N SER A 146 -23.77 -38.97 -18.27
CA SER A 146 -23.27 -39.83 -19.34
C SER A 146 -22.97 -41.28 -18.92
N LEU A 147 -22.82 -41.51 -17.61
CA LEU A 147 -22.61 -42.88 -17.05
C LEU A 147 -23.94 -43.60 -16.73
N MET A 148 -25.06 -42.86 -16.63
CA MET A 148 -26.37 -43.39 -16.31
C MET A 148 -27.27 -43.56 -17.56
N GLY A 149 -26.93 -43.04 -18.72
CA GLY A 149 -27.63 -43.21 -20.00
C GLY A 149 -26.95 -44.23 -20.88
#